data_0a45ee1b0bb6eb71207c5194a4e1c128
#
_entry.id   0a45ee1b0bb6eb71207c5194a4e1c128
#
_cell.length_a   1.000
_cell.length_b   1.000
_cell.length_c   1.000
_cell.angle_alpha   90.00
_cell.angle_beta   90.00
_cell.angle_gamma   90.00
#
_symmetry.space_group_name_H-M   'P 1'
#
loop_
_entity.id
_entity.type
_entity.pdbx_description
1 polymer ?
#
loop_
_entity_poly.entity_id
_entity_poly.type
_entity_poly.pdbx_seq_one_letter_code
_entity_poly.pdbx_strand_id
1 'polypeptide(L)'
;MGGVIHSDDKNLYFSSGNTDKILYQMDLKKDKISKLKLKEINPQQILPYKNKLFVTHCDLTSGMGKAISLLNPQTGESKVYKFKHNVIQCQTKEDYLYILSNDSIYKYKFDGEKMHLEASSKIAIKGFWKNGYISSFFLK
;
A
#
# COMPACT_ATOMS: atom_id res chain seq x y z
N MET A 1 15.89 -6.25 -2.00
CA MET A 1 14.45 -6.00 -1.84
C MET A 1 13.73 -6.35 -3.12
N GLY A 2 12.66 -7.12 -3.03
CA GLY A 2 11.90 -7.51 -4.20
C GLY A 2 10.96 -6.41 -4.68
N GLY A 3 10.58 -6.50 -5.93
CA GLY A 3 9.55 -5.63 -6.48
C GLY A 3 8.16 -6.08 -6.06
N VAL A 4 7.17 -5.24 -6.31
CA VAL A 4 5.76 -5.57 -6.12
C VAL A 4 5.12 -5.84 -7.47
N ILE A 5 4.10 -6.69 -7.47
CA ILE A 5 3.35 -7.01 -8.68
C ILE A 5 1.86 -7.14 -8.34
N HIS A 6 1.02 -6.65 -9.22
CA HIS A 6 -0.43 -6.76 -9.14
C HIS A 6 -1.01 -6.77 -10.54
N SER A 7 -2.04 -7.56 -10.76
CA SER A 7 -2.72 -7.60 -12.05
C SER A 7 -4.23 -7.51 -11.91
N ASP A 8 -4.86 -6.88 -12.89
CA ASP A 8 -6.30 -6.93 -13.11
C ASP A 8 -6.57 -7.48 -14.51
N ASP A 9 -7.79 -7.39 -15.00
CA ASP A 9 -8.16 -7.92 -16.31
C ASP A 9 -7.47 -7.25 -17.50
N LYS A 10 -6.98 -6.03 -17.31
CA LYS A 10 -6.46 -5.21 -18.41
C LYS A 10 -4.97 -4.91 -18.27
N ASN A 11 -4.48 -4.83 -17.06
CA ASN A 11 -3.13 -4.34 -16.81
C ASN A 11 -2.39 -5.17 -15.77
N LEU A 12 -1.08 -5.19 -15.93
CA LEU A 12 -0.14 -5.67 -14.95
C LEU A 12 0.61 -4.47 -14.39
N TYR A 13 0.67 -4.35 -13.08
CA TYR A 13 1.41 -3.30 -12.40
C TYR A 13 2.57 -3.90 -11.65
N PHE A 14 3.74 -3.28 -11.77
CA PHE A 14 4.94 -3.81 -11.10
C PHE A 14 5.95 -2.71 -10.82
N SER A 15 6.82 -2.95 -9.86
CA SER A 15 7.95 -2.08 -9.57
C SER A 15 9.25 -2.79 -9.91
N SER A 16 10.29 -2.01 -10.15
CA SER A 16 11.61 -2.55 -10.46
C SER A 16 12.38 -3.04 -9.24
N GLY A 17 11.88 -2.73 -8.04
CA GLY A 17 12.62 -3.01 -6.81
C GLY A 17 13.73 -2.01 -6.50
N ASN A 18 13.87 -0.99 -7.32
CA ASN A 18 14.82 0.10 -7.10
C ASN A 18 14.20 1.21 -6.24
N THR A 19 15.02 2.19 -5.88
CA THR A 19 14.57 3.35 -5.11
C THR A 19 13.88 4.41 -5.94
N ASP A 20 13.55 4.11 -7.18
CA ASP A 20 12.83 5.05 -8.01
C ASP A 20 11.37 5.21 -7.54
N LYS A 21 10.75 6.30 -7.96
CA LYS A 21 9.37 6.62 -7.64
C LYS A 21 8.47 6.27 -8.82
N ILE A 22 8.62 5.06 -9.34
CA ILE A 22 7.94 4.65 -10.57
C ILE A 22 7.23 3.32 -10.34
N LEU A 23 5.99 3.26 -10.78
CA LEU A 23 5.24 2.05 -10.96
C LEU A 23 5.05 1.83 -12.45
N TYR A 24 5.38 0.64 -12.92
CA TYR A 24 5.21 0.27 -14.31
C TYR A 24 3.82 -0.32 -14.52
N GLN A 25 3.22 0.02 -15.65
CA GLN A 25 1.93 -0.51 -16.07
C GLN A 25 2.12 -1.16 -17.44
N MET A 26 1.76 -2.42 -17.56
CA MET A 26 1.76 -3.12 -18.85
C MET A 26 0.33 -3.42 -19.27
N ASP A 27 -0.04 -2.95 -20.46
CA ASP A 27 -1.31 -3.28 -21.08
C ASP A 27 -1.24 -4.74 -21.56
N LEU A 28 -2.07 -5.62 -20.99
CA LEU A 28 -2.01 -7.06 -21.28
C LEU A 28 -2.46 -7.40 -22.69
N LYS A 29 -3.23 -6.52 -23.34
CA LYS A 29 -3.68 -6.73 -24.70
C LYS A 29 -2.66 -6.26 -25.73
N LYS A 30 -2.00 -5.14 -25.46
CA LYS A 30 -1.06 -4.50 -26.41
C LYS A 30 0.40 -4.79 -26.10
N ASP A 31 0.69 -5.41 -24.98
CA ASP A 31 2.06 -5.65 -24.47
C ASP A 31 2.88 -4.36 -24.35
N LYS A 32 2.22 -3.24 -24.12
CA LYS A 32 2.87 -1.94 -24.02
C LYS A 32 3.09 -1.54 -22.58
N ILE A 33 4.30 -1.11 -22.25
CA ILE A 33 4.67 -0.70 -20.90
C ILE A 33 4.67 0.82 -20.80
N SER A 34 4.03 1.34 -19.77
CA SER A 34 4.00 2.75 -19.41
C SER A 34 4.57 2.96 -18.02
N LYS A 35 5.03 4.18 -17.74
CA LYS A 35 5.55 4.54 -16.42
C LYS A 35 4.56 5.45 -15.71
N LEU A 36 4.23 5.11 -14.47
CA LEU A 36 3.39 5.92 -13.59
C LEU A 36 4.27 6.48 -12.48
N LYS A 37 4.31 7.79 -12.37
CA LYS A 37 5.15 8.46 -11.37
C LYS A 37 4.46 8.50 -10.03
N LEU A 38 5.18 8.11 -8.99
CA LEU A 38 4.77 8.20 -7.60
C LEU A 38 5.52 9.34 -6.92
N LYS A 39 5.06 9.74 -5.74
CA LYS A 39 5.71 10.78 -4.95
C LYS A 39 6.60 10.20 -3.84
N GLU A 40 6.46 8.90 -3.59
CA GLU A 40 7.24 8.19 -2.58
C GLU A 40 7.98 7.02 -3.22
N ILE A 41 9.05 6.59 -2.57
CA ILE A 41 9.90 5.49 -3.05
C ILE A 41 9.36 4.13 -2.60
N ASN A 42 9.89 3.09 -3.20
CA ASN A 42 9.69 1.68 -2.81
C ASN A 42 8.24 1.28 -2.64
N PRO A 43 7.47 1.20 -3.72
CA PRO A 43 6.15 0.59 -3.66
C PRO A 43 6.25 -0.82 -3.10
N GLN A 44 5.47 -1.13 -2.08
CA GLN A 44 5.54 -2.42 -1.40
C GLN A 44 4.29 -3.27 -1.62
N GLN A 45 3.13 -2.65 -1.69
CA GLN A 45 1.86 -3.34 -1.85
C GLN A 45 0.95 -2.51 -2.73
N ILE A 46 0.22 -3.17 -3.61
CA ILE A 46 -0.75 -2.52 -4.50
C ILE A 46 -2.13 -3.09 -4.20
N LEU A 47 -3.08 -2.22 -3.90
CA LEU A 47 -4.45 -2.59 -3.56
C LEU A 47 -5.42 -1.87 -4.47
N PRO A 48 -6.29 -2.58 -5.19
CA PRO A 48 -7.30 -1.92 -6.01
C PRO A 48 -8.35 -1.24 -5.12
N TYR A 49 -8.77 -0.07 -5.55
CA TYR A 49 -9.85 0.68 -4.91
C TYR A 49 -10.62 1.43 -5.99
N LYS A 50 -11.82 0.95 -6.33
CA LYS A 50 -12.60 1.48 -7.44
C LYS A 50 -11.74 1.52 -8.70
N ASN A 51 -11.58 2.68 -9.33
CA ASN A 51 -10.76 2.83 -10.54
C ASN A 51 -9.33 3.27 -10.23
N LYS A 52 -8.92 3.19 -8.97
CA LYS A 52 -7.61 3.67 -8.50
C LYS A 52 -6.86 2.55 -7.78
N LEU A 53 -5.64 2.86 -7.42
CA LEU A 53 -4.77 1.93 -6.68
C LEU A 53 -4.23 2.61 -5.43
N PHE A 54 -4.37 1.95 -4.29
CA PHE A 54 -3.60 2.31 -3.11
C PHE A 54 -2.26 1.59 -3.18
N VAL A 55 -1.19 2.32 -2.96
CA VAL A 55 0.17 1.79 -3.01
C VAL A 55 0.85 2.09 -1.69
N THR A 56 1.24 1.06 -0.96
CA THR A 56 2.02 1.26 0.26
C THR A 56 3.49 1.38 -0.11
N HIS A 57 4.24 2.03 0.75
CA HIS A 57 5.66 2.29 0.55
C HIS A 57 6.46 1.82 1.75
N CYS A 58 7.71 1.46 1.55
CA CYS A 58 8.59 1.10 2.64
C CYS A 58 9.88 1.91 2.62
N ASP A 59 10.44 2.11 3.80
CA ASP A 59 11.74 2.71 3.99
C ASP A 59 12.80 1.62 3.86
N LEU A 60 13.85 1.90 3.11
CA LEU A 60 14.95 0.94 2.90
C LEU A 60 15.66 0.59 4.20
N THR A 61 15.73 1.52 5.14
CA THR A 61 16.46 1.33 6.39
C THR A 61 15.69 0.43 7.36
N SER A 62 14.40 0.69 7.54
CA SER A 62 13.59 -0.01 8.54
C SER A 62 12.76 -1.15 7.94
N GLY A 63 12.57 -1.17 6.62
CA GLY A 63 11.65 -2.09 5.95
C GLY A 63 10.19 -1.74 6.18
N MET A 64 9.91 -0.63 6.82
CA MET A 64 8.55 -0.15 7.12
C MET A 64 8.38 1.24 6.55
N GLY A 65 7.15 1.64 6.29
CA GLY A 65 6.87 2.97 5.77
C GLY A 65 5.75 3.64 6.55
N LYS A 66 5.53 4.92 6.28
CA LYS A 66 4.48 5.71 6.92
C LYS A 66 3.60 6.41 5.89
N ALA A 67 3.63 5.96 4.65
CA ALA A 67 2.91 6.61 3.56
C ALA A 67 2.14 5.59 2.72
N ILE A 68 0.98 6.03 2.23
CA ILE A 68 0.20 5.30 1.23
C ILE A 68 -0.15 6.29 0.13
N SER A 69 0.14 5.92 -1.11
CA SER A 69 -0.25 6.71 -2.27
C SER A 69 -1.59 6.23 -2.81
N LEU A 70 -2.39 7.18 -3.29
CA LEU A 70 -3.57 6.88 -4.09
C LEU A 70 -3.25 7.29 -5.52
N LEU A 71 -3.16 6.33 -6.40
CA LEU A 71 -2.76 6.51 -7.79
C LEU A 71 -3.95 6.29 -8.71
N ASN A 72 -4.18 7.24 -9.62
CA ASN A 72 -5.12 7.05 -10.70
C ASN A 72 -4.31 6.60 -11.94
N PRO A 73 -4.39 5.33 -12.34
CA PRO A 73 -3.58 4.85 -13.45
C PRO A 73 -4.00 5.38 -14.82
N GLN A 74 -5.19 5.93 -14.94
CA GLN A 74 -5.65 6.51 -16.20
C GLN A 74 -5.12 7.92 -16.43
N THR A 75 -5.04 8.72 -15.37
CA THR A 75 -4.57 10.11 -15.46
C THR A 75 -3.11 10.26 -15.05
N GLY A 76 -2.56 9.31 -14.31
CA GLY A 76 -1.23 9.41 -13.74
C GLY A 76 -1.16 10.24 -12.47
N GLU A 77 -2.28 10.78 -12.00
CA GLU A 77 -2.29 11.57 -10.76
C GLU A 77 -2.08 10.68 -9.54
N SER A 78 -1.28 11.15 -8.60
CA SER A 78 -1.09 10.48 -7.34
C SER A 78 -1.14 11.46 -6.18
N LYS A 79 -1.69 10.98 -5.06
CA LYS A 79 -1.80 11.73 -3.82
C LYS A 79 -1.22 10.89 -2.71
N VAL A 80 -0.44 11.49 -1.82
CA VAL A 80 0.20 10.77 -0.71
C VAL A 80 -0.52 11.08 0.59
N TYR A 81 -0.82 10.02 1.33
CA TYR A 81 -1.33 10.10 2.70
C TYR A 81 -0.24 9.66 3.65
N LYS A 82 0.12 10.50 4.60
CA LYS A 82 1.14 10.21 5.60
C LYS A 82 0.49 9.93 6.94
N PHE A 83 1.01 8.93 7.63
CA PHE A 83 0.48 8.47 8.92
C PHE A 83 1.52 8.70 10.01
N LYS A 84 1.05 8.81 11.26
CA LYS A 84 1.94 8.92 12.41
C LYS A 84 2.50 7.58 12.86
N HIS A 85 1.86 6.50 12.45
CA HIS A 85 2.29 5.13 12.74
C HIS A 85 2.89 4.49 11.50
N ASN A 86 3.57 3.36 11.68
CA ASN A 86 4.08 2.59 10.55
C ASN A 86 2.94 1.92 9.78
N VAL A 87 3.19 1.67 8.51
CA VAL A 87 2.33 0.91 7.61
C VAL A 87 3.13 -0.32 7.18
N ILE A 88 2.85 -1.46 7.79
CA ILE A 88 3.49 -2.73 7.41
C ILE A 88 2.70 -3.36 6.28
N GLN A 89 1.39 -3.43 6.44
CA GLN A 89 0.50 -3.98 5.43
C GLN A 89 -0.86 -3.28 5.53
N CYS A 90 -1.53 -3.17 4.40
CA CYS A 90 -2.85 -2.58 4.33
C CYS A 90 -3.81 -3.55 3.65
N GLN A 91 -5.05 -3.57 4.11
CA GLN A 91 -6.14 -4.26 3.44
C GLN A 91 -7.30 -3.29 3.28
N THR A 92 -8.02 -3.44 2.19
CA THR A 92 -9.19 -2.59 1.91
C THR A 92 -10.45 -3.44 1.91
N LYS A 93 -11.52 -2.87 2.44
CA LYS A 93 -12.86 -3.43 2.34
C LYS A 93 -13.84 -2.29 2.20
N GLU A 94 -14.49 -2.20 1.06
CA GLU A 94 -15.34 -1.07 0.70
C GLU A 94 -14.55 0.25 0.82
N ASP A 95 -15.02 1.21 1.61
CA ASP A 95 -14.33 2.48 1.80
C ASP A 95 -13.44 2.51 3.04
N TYR A 96 -13.11 1.34 3.58
CA TYR A 96 -12.28 1.22 4.76
C TYR A 96 -10.91 0.68 4.42
N LEU A 97 -9.90 1.27 5.06
CA LEU A 97 -8.53 0.75 5.05
C LEU A 97 -8.19 0.23 6.43
N TYR A 98 -7.69 -0.97 6.47
CA TYR A 98 -7.17 -1.59 7.69
C TYR A 98 -5.66 -1.64 7.58
N ILE A 99 -4.97 -0.98 8.48
CA ILE A 99 -3.52 -0.83 8.42
C ILE A 99 -2.90 -1.56 9.60
N LEU A 100 -2.04 -2.51 9.29
CA LEU A 100 -1.22 -3.19 10.29
C LEU A 100 0.03 -2.37 10.54
N SER A 101 0.25 -2.01 11.77
CA SER A 101 1.47 -1.38 12.25
C SER A 101 2.27 -2.39 13.09
N ASN A 102 3.29 -1.93 13.81
CA ASN A 102 4.16 -2.80 14.61
C ASN A 102 3.40 -3.60 15.65
N ASP A 103 2.47 -2.95 16.34
CA ASP A 103 1.76 -3.54 17.48
C ASP A 103 0.25 -3.29 17.46
N SER A 104 -0.25 -2.70 16.38
CA SER A 104 -1.64 -2.24 16.34
C SER A 104 -2.23 -2.40 14.95
N ILE A 105 -3.55 -2.50 14.91
CA ILE A 105 -4.32 -2.37 13.68
C ILE A 105 -5.14 -1.10 13.76
N TYR A 106 -5.10 -0.32 12.69
CA TYR A 106 -5.85 0.93 12.56
C TYR A 106 -6.91 0.78 11.48
N LYS A 107 -8.10 1.28 11.76
CA LYS A 107 -9.20 1.32 10.80
C LYS A 107 -9.45 2.76 10.40
N TYR A 108 -9.28 3.04 9.12
CA TYR A 108 -9.56 4.34 8.54
C TYR A 108 -10.73 4.24 7.58
N LYS A 109 -11.58 5.27 7.59
CA LYS A 109 -12.57 5.44 6.53
C LYS A 109 -12.02 6.45 5.52
N PHE A 110 -12.09 6.09 4.25
CA PHE A 110 -11.70 6.97 3.16
C PHE A 110 -12.95 7.59 2.54
N ASP A 111 -13.01 8.92 2.47
CA ASP A 111 -14.17 9.64 1.94
C ASP A 111 -14.01 10.06 0.48
N GLY A 112 -12.95 9.59 -0.19
CA GLY A 112 -12.60 10.00 -1.55
C GLY A 112 -11.49 11.05 -1.59
N GLU A 113 -11.26 11.76 -0.49
CA GLU A 113 -10.22 12.79 -0.36
C GLU A 113 -9.35 12.60 0.87
N LYS A 114 -9.96 12.28 2.01
CA LYS A 114 -9.28 12.23 3.30
C LYS A 114 -9.44 10.88 3.97
N MET A 115 -8.47 10.54 4.78
CA MET A 115 -8.49 9.38 5.66
C MET A 115 -8.97 9.81 7.04
N HIS A 116 -9.98 9.14 7.57
CA HIS A 116 -10.52 9.41 8.90
C HIS A 116 -10.31 8.20 9.80
N LEU A 117 -9.52 8.37 10.85
CA LEU A 117 -9.29 7.30 11.81
C LEU A 117 -10.57 7.04 12.61
N GLU A 118 -11.07 5.81 12.53
CA GLU A 118 -12.29 5.41 13.24
C GLU A 118 -12.02 4.54 14.45
N ALA A 119 -11.00 3.69 14.38
CA ALA A 119 -10.70 2.77 15.47
C ALA A 119 -9.24 2.33 15.42
N SER A 120 -8.71 1.95 16.55
CA SER A 120 -7.42 1.31 16.65
C SER A 120 -7.45 0.27 17.76
N SER A 121 -6.66 -0.78 17.61
CA SER A 121 -6.57 -1.84 18.60
C SER A 121 -5.15 -2.35 18.64
N LYS A 122 -4.60 -2.44 19.85
CA LYS A 122 -3.31 -3.08 20.05
C LYS A 122 -3.46 -4.60 19.91
N ILE A 123 -2.46 -5.19 19.30
CA ILE A 123 -2.40 -6.64 19.16
C ILE A 123 -1.61 -7.17 20.33
N ALA A 124 -2.29 -7.82 21.28
CA ALA A 124 -1.68 -8.38 22.48
C ALA A 124 -1.63 -9.89 22.34
N ILE A 125 -0.54 -10.40 21.79
CA ILE A 125 -0.29 -11.83 21.71
C ILE A 125 0.77 -12.17 22.76
N LYS A 126 0.37 -12.96 23.75
CA LYS A 126 1.24 -13.31 24.89
C LYS A 126 2.51 -14.01 24.41
N GLY A 127 3.65 -13.48 24.82
CA GLY A 127 4.95 -14.04 24.47
C GLY A 127 5.44 -13.75 23.06
N PHE A 128 4.60 -13.16 22.23
CA PHE A 128 4.93 -12.90 20.82
C PHE A 128 6.09 -11.91 20.67
N TRP A 129 6.06 -10.85 21.45
CA TRP A 129 7.01 -9.72 21.27
C TRP A 129 8.43 -10.01 21.68
N LYS A 130 8.69 -11.15 22.33
CA LYS A 130 10.06 -11.53 22.66
C LYS A 130 10.89 -11.86 21.42
N ASN A 131 10.31 -12.56 20.46
CA ASN A 131 11.04 -13.13 19.34
C ASN A 131 10.35 -12.95 17.99
N GLY A 132 9.32 -12.12 17.91
CA GLY A 132 8.57 -12.00 16.66
C GLY A 132 7.83 -10.69 16.50
N TYR A 133 7.22 -10.57 15.33
CA TYR A 133 6.39 -9.45 14.97
C TYR A 133 5.30 -9.91 14.00
N ILE A 134 4.24 -9.14 13.92
CA ILE A 134 3.17 -9.41 12.96
C ILE A 134 3.50 -8.65 11.68
N SER A 135 3.66 -9.37 10.57
CA SER A 135 4.01 -8.77 9.29
C SER A 135 2.86 -8.74 8.30
N SER A 136 1.81 -9.52 8.55
CA SER A 136 0.68 -9.56 7.62
C SER A 136 -0.62 -9.95 8.31
N PHE A 137 -1.71 -9.64 7.64
CA PHE A 137 -3.06 -10.04 8.02
C PHE A 137 -3.95 -10.04 6.79
N PHE A 138 -5.15 -10.63 6.91
CA PHE A 138 -6.13 -10.56 5.83
C PHE A 138 -7.54 -10.45 6.42
N LEU A 139 -8.44 -9.88 5.62
CA LEU A 139 -9.84 -9.72 5.96
C LEU A 139 -10.67 -10.81 5.30
N LYS A 140 -11.63 -11.32 6.04
CA LYS A 140 -12.62 -12.24 5.47
C LYS A 140 -13.81 -11.49 4.93
#